data_1e5c56f7040bde8673805a3fbce98732
#
_entry.id   1e5c56f7040bde8673805a3fbce98732
#
_cell.length_a   1.000
_cell.length_b   1.000
_cell.length_c   1.000
_cell.angle_alpha   90.00
_cell.angle_beta   90.00
_cell.angle_gamma   90.00
#
_symmetry.space_group_name_H-M   'P 1'
#
loop_
_entity.id
_entity.type
_entity.pdbx_description
1 polymer ?
#
loop_
_entity_poly.entity_id
_entity_poly.type
_entity_poly.pdbx_seq_one_letter_code
_entity_poly.pdbx_strand_id
1 'polypeptide(L)'
;LVFYTKLISIIFIFLFKINPSFGHDPNQNLQANKIFEKFNLPTFGESKPIGFYAKGCLSGGVKLKDTGPTWQVMRPSRNRNWGHPDVISYIIDLSESAKKVGWKGLYIGDIAAPRGGPMPYGHQSHQTGLDVDIWLTPPKSLTLTKKERDNIKALSVRKKNLKEVNKNWTLVHAKIAHCKFITI
;
A
#
# COMPACT_ATOMS: atom_id res chain seq x y z
N LEU A 1 -60.17 27.84 0.79
CA LEU A 1 -58.95 27.73 -0.05
C LEU A 1 -57.75 28.37 0.61
N VAL A 2 -57.88 29.53 1.27
CA VAL A 2 -56.76 30.27 1.90
C VAL A 2 -56.17 29.55 3.14
N PHE A 3 -56.98 28.77 3.86
CA PHE A 3 -56.49 28.00 5.03
C PHE A 3 -55.59 26.81 4.67
N TYR A 4 -55.85 26.14 3.55
CA TYR A 4 -55.05 25.01 3.10
C TYR A 4 -53.68 25.45 2.58
N THR A 5 -53.59 26.61 1.93
CA THR A 5 -52.31 27.13 1.43
C THR A 5 -51.34 27.53 2.55
N LYS A 6 -51.83 28.04 3.68
CA LYS A 6 -51.00 28.36 4.86
C LYS A 6 -50.50 27.11 5.58
N LEU A 7 -51.30 26.05 5.64
CA LEU A 7 -50.91 24.78 6.24
C LEU A 7 -49.81 24.07 5.44
N ILE A 8 -49.91 24.08 4.11
CA ILE A 8 -48.93 23.50 3.21
C ILE A 8 -47.58 24.26 3.29
N SER A 9 -47.63 25.60 3.39
CA SER A 9 -46.41 26.41 3.57
C SER A 9 -45.68 26.13 4.89
N ILE A 10 -46.40 25.87 5.97
CA ILE A 10 -45.81 25.53 7.27
C ILE A 10 -45.19 24.13 7.25
N ILE A 11 -45.82 23.17 6.59
CA ILE A 11 -45.28 21.82 6.44
C ILE A 11 -44.01 21.84 5.57
N PHE A 12 -43.96 22.66 4.50
CA PHE A 12 -42.76 22.79 3.64
C PHE A 12 -41.60 23.44 4.37
N ILE A 13 -41.82 24.37 5.28
CA ILE A 13 -40.79 25.02 6.10
C ILE A 13 -40.22 24.03 7.15
N PHE A 14 -41.02 23.08 7.64
CA PHE A 14 -40.54 22.07 8.60
C PHE A 14 -39.71 20.94 7.95
N LEU A 15 -39.96 20.63 6.66
CA LEU A 15 -39.21 19.58 5.95
C LEU A 15 -37.78 20.03 5.51
N PHE A 16 -37.51 21.32 5.48
CA PHE A 16 -36.21 21.85 5.07
C PHE A 16 -35.21 22.07 6.22
N LYS A 17 -35.56 21.76 7.46
CA LYS A 17 -34.67 21.92 8.63
C LYS A 17 -34.04 20.65 9.16
N ILE A 18 -34.04 19.56 8.39
CA ILE A 18 -33.20 18.41 8.71
C ILE A 18 -31.95 18.52 7.84
N ASN A 19 -31.08 19.48 8.16
CA ASN A 19 -29.69 19.36 7.83
C ASN A 19 -29.11 18.32 8.81
N PRO A 20 -28.68 17.14 8.39
CA PRO A 20 -27.79 16.35 9.21
C PRO A 20 -26.48 17.17 9.26
N SER A 21 -26.35 17.98 10.29
CA SER A 21 -25.07 18.48 10.71
C SER A 21 -24.26 17.23 11.07
N PHE A 22 -23.45 16.77 10.15
CA PHE A 22 -22.32 15.93 10.50
C PHE A 22 -21.45 16.80 11.41
N GLY A 23 -21.73 16.74 12.71
CA GLY A 23 -20.94 17.40 13.73
C GLY A 23 -19.52 16.88 13.61
N HIS A 24 -18.67 17.70 13.01
CA HIS A 24 -17.24 17.56 13.17
C HIS A 24 -16.97 17.81 14.66
N ASP A 25 -16.69 16.73 15.41
CA ASP A 25 -16.25 16.86 16.80
C ASP A 25 -14.86 17.54 16.79
N PRO A 26 -14.76 18.82 17.20
CA PRO A 26 -13.50 19.54 17.15
C PRO A 26 -12.44 19.00 18.12
N ASN A 27 -12.78 18.05 18.99
CA ASN A 27 -11.87 17.44 19.96
C ASN A 27 -11.26 16.11 19.51
N GLN A 28 -11.64 15.56 18.35
CA GLN A 28 -10.99 14.38 17.79
C GLN A 28 -9.80 14.78 16.91
N ASN A 29 -8.72 15.24 17.52
CA ASN A 29 -7.40 15.36 16.90
C ASN A 29 -6.74 13.98 16.71
N LEU A 30 -7.50 13.00 16.20
CA LEU A 30 -6.97 11.70 15.83
C LEU A 30 -6.11 11.88 14.58
N GLN A 31 -4.81 11.71 14.74
CA GLN A 31 -3.88 11.71 13.62
C GLN A 31 -4.34 10.66 12.59
N ALA A 32 -4.35 11.03 11.31
CA ALA A 32 -4.85 10.16 10.23
C ALA A 32 -4.21 8.76 10.24
N ASN A 33 -2.92 8.65 10.55
CA ASN A 33 -2.24 7.36 10.66
C ASN A 33 -2.85 6.45 11.76
N LYS A 34 -3.35 7.01 12.86
CA LYS A 34 -4.03 6.27 13.92
C LYS A 34 -5.43 5.79 13.51
N ILE A 35 -6.06 6.48 12.58
CA ILE A 35 -7.32 6.05 11.98
C ILE A 35 -7.08 4.90 11.01
N PHE A 36 -6.13 5.06 10.08
CA PHE A 36 -5.83 4.06 9.06
C PHE A 36 -5.25 2.77 9.63
N GLU A 37 -4.47 2.84 10.71
CA GLU A 37 -3.90 1.67 11.41
C GLU A 37 -4.96 0.68 11.93
N LYS A 38 -6.18 1.15 12.19
CA LYS A 38 -7.28 0.31 12.70
C LYS A 38 -7.89 -0.60 11.65
N PHE A 39 -7.65 -0.35 10.36
CA PHE A 39 -8.26 -1.11 9.28
C PHE A 39 -7.42 -2.30 8.87
N ASN A 40 -7.89 -3.50 9.16
CA ASN A 40 -7.24 -4.76 8.78
C ASN A 40 -7.77 -5.35 7.46
N LEU A 41 -8.85 -4.77 6.91
CA LEU A 41 -9.51 -5.19 5.67
C LEU A 41 -9.72 -3.99 4.75
N PRO A 42 -9.76 -4.20 3.42
CA PRO A 42 -10.02 -3.16 2.44
C PRO A 42 -11.47 -2.65 2.55
N THR A 43 -11.78 -1.58 1.84
CA THR A 43 -13.18 -1.21 1.56
C THR A 43 -13.77 -2.16 0.51
N PHE A 44 -15.09 -2.26 0.48
CA PHE A 44 -15.79 -2.94 -0.60
C PHE A 44 -15.85 -2.06 -1.85
N GLY A 45 -16.01 -2.71 -3.01
CA GLY A 45 -16.20 -2.04 -4.30
C GLY A 45 -14.94 -1.97 -5.15
N GLU A 46 -15.02 -1.16 -6.18
CA GLU A 46 -13.96 -0.99 -7.18
C GLU A 46 -12.67 -0.43 -6.57
N SER A 47 -11.55 -0.91 -7.08
CA SER A 47 -10.24 -0.42 -6.64
C SER A 47 -9.98 0.97 -7.22
N LYS A 48 -9.68 1.91 -6.32
CA LYS A 48 -9.47 3.30 -6.70
C LYS A 48 -8.42 3.96 -5.81
N PRO A 49 -7.30 4.40 -6.37
CA PRO A 49 -6.35 5.26 -5.69
C PRO A 49 -6.95 6.66 -5.55
N ILE A 50 -6.85 7.26 -4.37
CA ILE A 50 -7.41 8.58 -4.06
C ILE A 50 -6.31 9.46 -3.52
N GLY A 51 -6.17 10.66 -4.08
CA GLY A 51 -5.18 11.63 -3.64
C GLY A 51 -3.80 11.41 -4.25
N PHE A 52 -2.76 11.59 -3.45
CA PHE A 52 -1.36 11.57 -3.87
C PHE A 52 -0.57 10.53 -3.08
N TYR A 53 0.56 10.04 -3.59
CA TYR A 53 1.32 8.93 -3.00
C TYR A 53 1.69 9.13 -1.52
N ALA A 54 1.85 10.38 -1.07
CA ALA A 54 2.15 10.77 0.32
C ALA A 54 0.99 11.48 1.03
N LYS A 55 -0.15 11.68 0.37
CA LYS A 55 -1.39 12.26 0.91
C LYS A 55 -2.58 11.62 0.21
N GLY A 56 -2.79 10.35 0.44
CA GLY A 56 -3.83 9.60 -0.26
C GLY A 56 -4.36 8.43 0.55
N CYS A 57 -5.20 7.66 -0.10
CA CYS A 57 -5.71 6.39 0.40
C CYS A 57 -6.09 5.47 -0.76
N LEU A 58 -6.46 4.24 -0.44
CA LEU A 58 -6.85 3.22 -1.41
C LEU A 58 -8.25 2.69 -1.07
N SER A 59 -9.19 2.82 -2.00
CA SER A 59 -10.45 2.09 -1.95
C SER A 59 -10.30 0.74 -2.66
N GLY A 60 -11.01 -0.30 -2.22
CA GLY A 60 -11.05 -1.59 -2.89
C GLY A 60 -9.68 -2.26 -3.11
N GLY A 61 -8.76 -2.11 -2.16
CA GLY A 61 -7.42 -2.69 -2.27
C GLY A 61 -7.44 -4.21 -2.45
N VAL A 62 -6.59 -4.73 -3.31
CA VAL A 62 -6.40 -6.17 -3.55
C VAL A 62 -5.15 -6.64 -2.86
N LYS A 63 -5.24 -7.78 -2.20
CA LYS A 63 -4.10 -8.36 -1.48
C LYS A 63 -3.21 -9.17 -2.42
N LEU A 64 -1.91 -8.85 -2.49
CA LEU A 64 -0.92 -9.78 -3.00
C LEU A 64 -0.80 -10.96 -2.03
N LYS A 65 -0.95 -12.19 -2.51
CA LYS A 65 -0.75 -13.40 -1.68
C LYS A 65 0.63 -13.36 -1.04
N ASP A 66 0.72 -13.76 0.22
CA ASP A 66 1.98 -13.73 1.00
C ASP A 66 3.11 -14.57 0.36
N THR A 67 2.75 -15.58 -0.41
CA THR A 67 3.68 -16.43 -1.17
C THR A 67 3.05 -16.80 -2.51
N GLY A 68 3.82 -16.73 -3.56
CA GLY A 68 3.49 -17.21 -4.89
C GLY A 68 4.64 -18.01 -5.50
N PRO A 69 4.50 -18.48 -6.75
CA PRO A 69 5.51 -19.31 -7.41
C PRO A 69 6.84 -18.59 -7.61
N THR A 70 6.80 -17.26 -7.70
CA THR A 70 7.97 -16.42 -8.02
C THR A 70 8.16 -15.25 -7.07
N TRP A 71 7.39 -15.16 -5.99
CA TRP A 71 7.55 -14.13 -4.98
C TRP A 71 7.28 -14.60 -3.57
N GLN A 72 7.84 -13.89 -2.60
CA GLN A 72 7.41 -13.92 -1.20
C GLN A 72 7.35 -12.49 -0.64
N VAL A 73 6.25 -12.20 0.05
CA VAL A 73 6.08 -10.92 0.78
C VAL A 73 6.92 -10.96 2.05
N MET A 74 7.78 -9.94 2.22
CA MET A 74 8.58 -9.75 3.40
C MET A 74 7.81 -8.97 4.47
N ARG A 75 8.06 -9.32 5.73
CA ARG A 75 7.38 -8.72 6.89
C ARG A 75 5.85 -8.82 6.82
N PRO A 76 5.29 -10.02 6.53
CA PRO A 76 3.85 -10.20 6.33
C PRO A 76 3.00 -9.82 7.54
N SER A 77 3.57 -9.81 8.74
CA SER A 77 2.88 -9.35 9.96
C SER A 77 2.49 -7.88 9.93
N ARG A 78 3.05 -7.07 9.04
CA ARG A 78 2.67 -5.67 8.87
C ARG A 78 1.35 -5.48 8.15
N ASN A 79 0.85 -6.50 7.44
CA ASN A 79 -0.34 -6.43 6.59
C ASN A 79 -0.28 -5.28 5.56
N ARG A 80 0.87 -5.08 4.92
CA ARG A 80 1.14 -3.98 3.98
C ARG A 80 1.35 -4.48 2.54
N ASN A 81 0.72 -5.57 2.18
CA ASN A 81 0.78 -6.18 0.83
C ASN A 81 -0.55 -6.01 0.07
N TRP A 82 -1.15 -4.83 0.20
CA TRP A 82 -2.36 -4.44 -0.51
C TRP A 82 -2.03 -3.39 -1.56
N GLY A 83 -2.69 -3.45 -2.72
CA GLY A 83 -2.44 -2.50 -3.78
C GLY A 83 -3.60 -2.39 -4.76
N HIS A 84 -3.46 -1.50 -5.74
CA HIS A 84 -4.31 -1.48 -6.91
C HIS A 84 -4.12 -2.78 -7.71
N PRO A 85 -5.16 -3.35 -8.34
CA PRO A 85 -5.04 -4.59 -9.13
C PRO A 85 -3.93 -4.58 -10.16
N ASP A 86 -3.73 -3.45 -10.86
CA ASP A 86 -2.67 -3.32 -11.87
C ASP A 86 -1.28 -3.44 -11.27
N VAL A 87 -1.06 -2.87 -10.07
CA VAL A 87 0.22 -3.01 -9.36
C VAL A 87 0.43 -4.45 -8.92
N ILE A 88 -0.60 -5.11 -8.44
CA ILE A 88 -0.53 -6.53 -8.06
C ILE A 88 -0.17 -7.39 -9.28
N SER A 89 -0.85 -7.18 -10.42
CA SER A 89 -0.54 -7.86 -11.68
C SER A 89 0.88 -7.59 -12.13
N TYR A 90 1.30 -6.32 -12.13
CA TYR A 90 2.66 -5.92 -12.48
C TYR A 90 3.74 -6.59 -11.63
N ILE A 91 3.52 -6.69 -10.31
CA ILE A 91 4.45 -7.38 -9.40
C ILE A 91 4.59 -8.85 -9.77
N ILE A 92 3.49 -9.52 -10.09
CA ILE A 92 3.48 -10.92 -10.51
C ILE A 92 4.30 -11.10 -11.79
N ASP A 93 4.04 -10.30 -12.82
CA ASP A 93 4.75 -10.34 -14.10
C ASP A 93 6.24 -10.01 -13.96
N LEU A 94 6.56 -9.04 -13.11
CA LEU A 94 7.94 -8.68 -12.81
C LEU A 94 8.67 -9.81 -12.09
N SER A 95 8.00 -10.50 -11.16
CA SER A 95 8.57 -11.63 -10.43
C SER A 95 8.86 -12.82 -11.34
N GLU A 96 8.00 -13.08 -12.33
CA GLU A 96 8.25 -14.06 -13.40
C GLU A 96 9.44 -13.65 -14.28
N SER A 97 9.51 -12.36 -14.63
CA SER A 97 10.60 -11.82 -15.43
C SER A 97 11.95 -11.90 -14.72
N ALA A 98 11.98 -11.87 -13.39
CA ALA A 98 13.20 -12.06 -12.61
C ALA A 98 13.83 -13.43 -12.84
N LYS A 99 13.04 -14.47 -13.15
CA LYS A 99 13.56 -15.80 -13.49
C LYS A 99 14.37 -15.79 -14.79
N LYS A 100 13.99 -14.96 -15.77
CA LYS A 100 14.69 -14.84 -17.05
C LYS A 100 16.11 -14.31 -16.89
N VAL A 101 16.42 -13.67 -15.77
CA VAL A 101 17.75 -13.13 -15.44
C VAL A 101 18.46 -13.95 -14.32
N GLY A 102 17.98 -15.18 -14.07
CA GLY A 102 18.62 -16.12 -13.15
C GLY A 102 18.25 -15.97 -11.68
N TRP A 103 17.24 -15.15 -11.34
CA TRP A 103 16.73 -15.09 -9.97
C TRP A 103 15.66 -16.16 -9.76
N LYS A 104 15.45 -16.59 -8.53
CA LYS A 104 14.31 -17.49 -8.20
C LYS A 104 12.95 -16.77 -8.20
N GLY A 105 12.97 -15.45 -8.19
CA GLY A 105 11.82 -14.58 -8.09
C GLY A 105 12.19 -13.32 -7.32
N LEU A 106 11.21 -12.73 -6.60
CA LEU A 106 11.39 -11.48 -5.86
C LEU A 106 10.95 -11.58 -4.40
N TYR A 107 11.64 -10.85 -3.54
CA TYR A 107 11.17 -10.50 -2.22
C TYR A 107 10.46 -9.14 -2.28
N ILE A 108 9.17 -9.16 -1.99
CA ILE A 108 8.30 -7.98 -2.05
C ILE A 108 8.19 -7.36 -0.67
N GLY A 109 8.48 -6.09 -0.54
CA GLY A 109 8.33 -5.30 0.67
C GLY A 109 6.93 -4.70 0.82
N ASP A 110 6.86 -3.50 1.40
CA ASP A 110 5.59 -2.81 1.61
C ASP A 110 5.00 -2.33 0.27
N ILE A 111 3.68 -2.48 0.09
CA ILE A 111 2.88 -1.90 -1.01
C ILE A 111 1.99 -0.82 -0.40
N ALA A 112 0.93 -1.21 0.30
CA ALA A 112 0.08 -0.34 1.08
C ALA A 112 -0.62 -1.13 2.20
N ALA A 113 -1.20 -0.42 3.16
CA ALA A 113 -2.17 -0.98 4.09
C ALA A 113 -3.49 -1.31 3.36
N PRO A 114 -4.43 -2.09 3.94
CA PRO A 114 -5.66 -2.52 3.27
C PRO A 114 -6.50 -1.38 2.66
N ARG A 115 -6.47 -0.20 3.28
CA ARG A 115 -7.14 1.03 2.79
C ARG A 115 -6.16 2.12 2.40
N GLY A 116 -4.88 1.78 2.22
CA GLY A 116 -3.83 2.77 2.02
C GLY A 116 -3.70 3.72 3.20
N GLY A 117 -3.54 5.01 2.91
CA GLY A 117 -3.41 6.06 3.91
C GLY A 117 -2.06 6.09 4.62
N PRO A 118 -1.85 7.10 5.47
CA PRO A 118 -0.59 7.27 6.18
C PRO A 118 -0.34 6.12 7.16
N MET A 119 0.85 5.57 7.08
CA MET A 119 1.28 4.47 7.95
C MET A 119 1.67 4.99 9.35
N PRO A 120 1.50 4.17 10.41
CA PRO A 120 1.85 4.57 11.78
C PRO A 120 3.35 4.79 11.97
N TYR A 121 4.18 4.13 11.15
CA TYR A 121 5.65 4.24 11.13
C TYR A 121 6.20 3.81 9.77
N GLY A 122 7.42 4.24 9.46
CA GLY A 122 8.17 3.85 8.28
C GLY A 122 8.06 4.88 7.17
N HIS A 123 7.40 4.54 6.09
CA HIS A 123 7.36 5.32 4.87
C HIS A 123 6.30 6.42 4.89
N GLN A 124 6.58 7.53 4.20
CA GLN A 124 5.57 8.55 3.90
C GLN A 124 4.77 8.23 2.62
N SER A 125 5.33 7.41 1.74
CA SER A 125 4.68 6.86 0.54
C SER A 125 3.77 5.66 0.87
N HIS A 126 3.41 4.88 -0.12
CA HIS A 126 2.58 3.67 0.01
C HIS A 126 1.13 3.94 0.45
N GLN A 127 0.62 5.14 0.20
CA GLN A 127 -0.71 5.52 0.66
C GLN A 127 -1.81 5.18 -0.35
N THR A 128 -1.48 5.11 -1.63
CA THR A 128 -2.45 4.90 -2.71
C THR A 128 -2.45 3.48 -3.29
N GLY A 129 -1.50 2.64 -2.88
CA GLY A 129 -1.35 1.27 -3.41
C GLY A 129 -0.82 1.23 -4.85
N LEU A 130 -0.16 2.29 -5.30
CA LEU A 130 0.43 2.40 -6.64
C LEU A 130 1.95 2.27 -6.65
N ASP A 131 2.58 2.08 -5.51
CA ASP A 131 4.02 1.90 -5.36
C ASP A 131 4.35 0.67 -4.52
N VAL A 132 5.54 0.12 -4.71
CA VAL A 132 5.98 -1.11 -4.06
C VAL A 132 7.47 -1.08 -3.76
N ASP A 133 7.83 -1.51 -2.57
CA ASP A 133 9.22 -1.80 -2.22
C ASP A 133 9.62 -3.18 -2.70
N ILE A 134 10.68 -3.28 -3.48
CA ILE A 134 11.26 -4.56 -3.91
C ILE A 134 12.66 -4.69 -3.31
N TRP A 135 12.91 -5.80 -2.64
CA TRP A 135 14.22 -6.07 -2.10
C TRP A 135 15.16 -6.50 -3.24
N LEU A 136 16.18 -5.70 -3.49
CA LEU A 136 17.14 -5.95 -4.57
C LEU A 136 18.12 -7.10 -4.28
N THR A 137 17.86 -7.92 -3.28
CA THR A 137 18.59 -9.13 -2.96
C THR A 137 17.93 -10.32 -3.63
N PRO A 138 18.59 -11.04 -4.54
CA PRO A 138 18.04 -12.24 -5.14
C PRO A 138 17.59 -13.25 -4.08
N PRO A 139 16.37 -13.78 -4.16
CA PRO A 139 15.92 -14.79 -3.22
C PRO A 139 16.77 -16.04 -3.25
N LYS A 140 17.32 -16.43 -2.12
CA LYS A 140 17.96 -17.75 -1.96
C LYS A 140 16.92 -18.87 -1.96
N SER A 141 15.73 -18.59 -1.43
CA SER A 141 14.57 -19.49 -1.39
C SER A 141 13.29 -18.66 -1.42
N LEU A 142 12.21 -19.23 -1.94
CA LEU A 142 10.84 -18.71 -1.85
C LEU A 142 9.96 -19.58 -0.92
N THR A 143 10.60 -20.33 -0.03
CA THR A 143 9.93 -21.20 0.95
C THR A 143 10.18 -20.77 2.40
N LEU A 144 10.57 -19.49 2.59
CA LEU A 144 10.77 -18.95 3.92
C LEU A 144 9.47 -18.97 4.72
N THR A 145 9.55 -19.39 5.97
CA THR A 145 8.44 -19.32 6.92
C THR A 145 8.03 -17.88 7.20
N LYS A 146 6.82 -17.68 7.73
CA LYS A 146 6.37 -16.34 8.15
C LYS A 146 7.35 -15.70 9.13
N LYS A 147 7.83 -16.45 10.12
CA LYS A 147 8.79 -15.98 11.13
C LYS A 147 10.12 -15.53 10.51
N GLU A 148 10.64 -16.28 9.54
CA GLU A 148 11.87 -15.89 8.83
C GLU A 148 11.65 -14.60 8.04
N ARG A 149 10.55 -14.49 7.28
CA ARG A 149 10.22 -13.29 6.49
C ARG A 149 10.00 -12.05 7.36
N ASP A 150 9.45 -12.20 8.56
CA ASP A 150 9.29 -11.08 9.50
C ASP A 150 10.62 -10.60 10.08
N ASN A 151 11.64 -11.47 10.19
CA ASN A 151 12.90 -11.18 10.86
C ASN A 151 14.09 -10.95 9.93
N ILE A 152 14.02 -11.40 8.67
CA ILE A 152 15.09 -11.19 7.69
C ILE A 152 15.33 -9.69 7.46
N LYS A 153 16.61 -9.30 7.44
CA LYS A 153 16.99 -7.89 7.22
C LYS A 153 17.21 -7.63 5.73
N ALA A 154 16.67 -6.51 5.26
CA ALA A 154 17.00 -6.01 3.93
C ALA A 154 18.50 -5.68 3.87
N LEU A 155 19.17 -6.14 2.82
CA LEU A 155 20.57 -5.87 2.60
C LEU A 155 20.75 -4.54 1.87
N SER A 156 21.38 -3.58 2.53
CA SER A 156 21.68 -2.30 1.88
C SER A 156 22.72 -2.46 0.78
N VAL A 157 22.49 -1.84 -0.37
CA VAL A 157 23.48 -1.74 -1.47
C VAL A 157 24.71 -0.96 -1.02
N ARG A 158 24.53 0.05 -0.19
CA ARG A 158 25.62 0.88 0.32
C ARG A 158 26.00 0.50 1.75
N LYS A 159 27.28 0.64 2.07
CA LYS A 159 27.76 0.57 3.43
C LYS A 159 27.20 1.74 4.28
N LYS A 160 27.28 1.63 5.60
CA LYS A 160 26.80 2.67 6.53
C LYS A 160 27.37 4.07 6.27
N ASN A 161 28.60 4.17 5.72
CA ASN A 161 29.20 5.45 5.36
C ASN A 161 28.63 6.08 4.08
N LEU A 162 27.69 5.42 3.40
CA LEU A 162 27.03 5.82 2.15
C LEU A 162 27.95 6.06 0.95
N LYS A 163 29.27 5.93 1.11
CA LYS A 163 30.29 6.22 0.08
C LYS A 163 30.69 4.98 -0.72
N GLU A 164 30.58 3.81 -0.11
CA GLU A 164 31.02 2.56 -0.72
C GLU A 164 29.86 1.59 -0.95
N VAL A 165 29.96 0.83 -2.03
CA VAL A 165 29.04 -0.29 -2.29
C VAL A 165 29.34 -1.45 -1.33
N ASN A 166 28.29 -2.07 -0.81
CA ASN A 166 28.45 -3.25 0.02
C ASN A 166 29.02 -4.41 -0.83
N LYS A 167 30.11 -5.02 -0.38
CA LYS A 167 30.79 -6.11 -1.10
C LYS A 167 29.90 -7.35 -1.35
N ASN A 168 28.80 -7.49 -0.61
CA ASN A 168 27.81 -8.55 -0.83
C ASN A 168 26.92 -8.29 -2.06
N TRP A 169 27.06 -7.12 -2.71
CA TRP A 169 26.43 -6.81 -3.98
C TRP A 169 27.41 -7.06 -5.10
N THR A 170 27.06 -7.94 -6.01
CA THR A 170 27.85 -8.18 -7.23
C THR A 170 27.45 -7.18 -8.31
N LEU A 171 28.35 -6.91 -9.24
CA LEU A 171 28.10 -6.08 -10.44
C LEU A 171 26.87 -6.57 -11.24
N VAL A 172 26.59 -7.87 -11.24
CA VAL A 172 25.42 -8.47 -11.89
C VAL A 172 24.14 -7.98 -11.25
N HIS A 173 24.07 -7.94 -9.93
CA HIS A 173 22.89 -7.43 -9.19
C HIS A 173 22.66 -5.93 -9.45
N ALA A 174 23.75 -5.15 -9.46
CA ALA A 174 23.69 -3.72 -9.74
C ALA A 174 23.21 -3.42 -11.18
N LYS A 175 23.70 -4.17 -12.17
CA LYS A 175 23.28 -4.01 -13.58
C LYS A 175 21.81 -4.38 -13.79
N ILE A 176 21.32 -5.44 -13.17
CA ILE A 176 19.90 -5.86 -13.28
C ILE A 176 18.99 -4.84 -12.61
N ALA A 177 19.36 -4.35 -11.44
CA ALA A 177 18.62 -3.29 -10.76
C ALA A 177 18.58 -2.01 -11.62
N HIS A 178 19.69 -1.60 -12.18
CA HIS A 178 19.78 -0.35 -12.95
C HIS A 178 19.03 -0.40 -14.29
N CYS A 179 19.03 -1.52 -14.99
CA CYS A 179 18.42 -1.62 -16.32
C CYS A 179 16.90 -1.83 -16.33
N LYS A 180 16.26 -2.23 -15.22
CA LYS A 180 14.83 -2.59 -15.21
C LYS A 180 13.92 -1.69 -14.38
N PHE A 181 14.48 -0.84 -13.52
CA PHE A 181 13.71 0.03 -12.62
C PHE A 181 13.67 1.50 -13.06
N ILE A 182 14.29 1.85 -14.20
CA ILE A 182 14.33 3.23 -14.71
C ILE A 182 13.31 3.48 -15.84
N THR A 183 12.50 2.49 -16.21
CA THR A 183 11.50 2.67 -17.26
C THR A 183 10.10 2.37 -16.71
N ILE A 184 9.60 3.27 -15.91
CA ILE A 184 8.17 3.48 -15.65
C ILE A 184 7.90 4.98 -15.75
#